data_a937c9ce412239b469e65ee97709e0cb
#
_entry.id   a937c9ce412239b469e65ee97709e0cb
#
_cell.length_a   1.000
_cell.length_b   1.000
_cell.length_c   1.000
_cell.angle_alpha   90.00
_cell.angle_beta   90.00
_cell.angle_gamma   90.00
#
_symmetry.space_group_name_H-M   'P 1'
#
loop_
_entity.id
_entity.type
_entity.pdbx_description
1 polymer ?
#
loop_
_entity_poly.entity_id
_entity_poly.type
_entity_poly.pdbx_seq_one_letter_code
_entity_poly.pdbx_strand_id
1 'polypeptide(L)'
;MKKIFIFILLSFLFSNSSFAKKSGCTDGDCDNGFGTWTYTDKTTYVGQWENGSKKGKGIETWPNGYVYEGEFNDSKWHGIGILKFPDGSTYKGEWKNNKIHGRGVF
;
A
#
# COMPACT_ATOMS: atom_id res chain seq x y z
N MET A 1 -35.62 -25.60 -11.79
CA MET A 1 -35.54 -24.31 -11.35
C MET A 1 -34.82 -24.14 -10.06
N LYS A 2 -35.25 -24.82 -9.06
CA LYS A 2 -34.60 -24.72 -7.79
C LYS A 2 -33.16 -25.14 -7.79
N LYS A 3 -32.81 -26.05 -8.62
CA LYS A 3 -31.47 -26.51 -8.71
C LYS A 3 -30.53 -25.45 -9.18
N ILE A 4 -31.00 -24.65 -10.07
CA ILE A 4 -30.21 -23.59 -10.61
C ILE A 4 -29.89 -22.59 -9.55
N PHE A 5 -30.85 -22.33 -8.71
CA PHE A 5 -30.69 -21.44 -7.64
C PHE A 5 -29.59 -21.84 -6.71
N ILE A 6 -29.55 -23.09 -6.33
CA ILE A 6 -28.56 -23.62 -5.46
C ILE A 6 -27.20 -23.56 -6.09
N PHE A 7 -27.16 -23.83 -7.36
CA PHE A 7 -25.96 -23.83 -8.09
C PHE A 7 -25.32 -22.46 -8.09
N ILE A 8 -26.11 -21.46 -8.23
CA ILE A 8 -25.63 -20.12 -8.23
C ILE A 8 -25.07 -19.76 -6.88
N LEU A 9 -25.68 -20.17 -5.84
CA LEU A 9 -25.21 -19.91 -4.51
C LEU A 9 -23.86 -20.50 -4.27
N LEU A 10 -23.65 -21.67 -4.73
CA LEU A 10 -22.40 -22.34 -4.58
C LEU A 10 -21.29 -21.59 -5.27
N SER A 11 -21.55 -21.13 -6.44
CA SER A 11 -20.60 -20.41 -7.20
C SER A 11 -20.20 -19.16 -6.47
N PHE A 12 -21.15 -18.50 -5.95
CA PHE A 12 -20.94 -17.28 -5.26
C PHE A 12 -20.07 -17.48 -4.03
N LEU A 13 -20.34 -18.46 -3.24
CA LEU A 13 -19.58 -18.75 -2.07
C LEU A 13 -18.16 -19.11 -2.41
N PHE A 14 -18.00 -19.85 -3.43
CA PHE A 14 -16.71 -20.26 -3.87
C PHE A 14 -15.87 -19.06 -4.28
N SER A 15 -16.41 -18.16 -5.00
CA SER A 15 -15.72 -16.97 -5.42
C SER A 15 -15.27 -16.18 -4.24
N ASN A 16 -16.10 -16.00 -3.31
CA ASN A 16 -15.78 -15.24 -2.14
C ASN A 16 -14.62 -15.82 -1.38
N SER A 17 -14.62 -17.09 -1.21
CA SER A 17 -13.57 -17.71 -0.44
C SER A 17 -12.25 -17.65 -1.17
N SER A 18 -12.26 -17.74 -2.46
CA SER A 18 -11.01 -17.80 -3.19
C SER A 18 -10.34 -16.45 -3.35
N PHE A 19 -11.09 -15.39 -3.21
CA PHE A 19 -10.51 -14.09 -3.41
C PHE A 19 -10.47 -13.24 -2.17
N ALA A 20 -10.41 -13.87 -1.03
CA ALA A 20 -10.33 -13.13 0.21
C ALA A 20 -9.04 -12.33 0.22
N LYS A 21 -9.12 -11.06 0.41
CA LYS A 21 -7.97 -10.20 0.53
C LYS A 21 -7.47 -10.20 1.96
N LYS A 22 -6.23 -9.81 2.16
CA LYS A 22 -5.70 -9.62 3.49
C LYS A 22 -6.48 -8.51 4.18
N SER A 23 -6.59 -8.63 5.49
CA SER A 23 -7.23 -7.66 6.31
C SER A 23 -6.54 -6.32 6.19
N GLY A 24 -6.83 -5.34 5.80
CA GLY A 24 -6.17 -4.07 5.58
C GLY A 24 -5.98 -3.75 4.12
N CYS A 25 -5.99 -4.74 3.25
CA CYS A 25 -5.91 -4.47 1.83
C CYS A 25 -7.28 -4.05 1.34
N THR A 26 -7.45 -2.78 1.04
CA THR A 26 -8.75 -2.23 0.69
C THR A 26 -8.97 -2.14 -0.81
N ASP A 27 -7.93 -2.30 -1.60
CA ASP A 27 -8.06 -2.30 -3.04
C ASP A 27 -6.84 -2.96 -3.67
N GLY A 28 -7.00 -3.61 -4.80
CA GLY A 28 -5.92 -4.18 -5.57
C GLY A 28 -5.30 -5.41 -4.95
N ASP A 29 -4.00 -5.59 -5.19
CA ASP A 29 -3.24 -6.76 -4.78
C ASP A 29 -2.11 -6.35 -3.83
N CYS A 30 -2.30 -6.57 -2.55
CA CYS A 30 -1.29 -6.20 -1.55
C CYS A 30 -0.30 -7.32 -1.29
N ASP A 31 -0.10 -8.17 -2.26
CA ASP A 31 0.89 -9.24 -2.20
C ASP A 31 1.88 -9.12 -3.34
N ASN A 32 1.38 -9.12 -4.56
CA ASN A 32 2.22 -9.06 -5.76
C ASN A 32 1.51 -8.24 -6.81
N GLY A 33 1.71 -6.94 -6.79
CA GLY A 33 1.05 -6.06 -7.74
C GLY A 33 0.86 -4.69 -7.17
N PHE A 34 -0.16 -4.01 -7.64
CA PHE A 34 -0.47 -2.66 -7.20
C PHE A 34 -1.67 -2.75 -6.27
N GLY A 35 -1.55 -2.22 -5.08
CA GLY A 35 -2.65 -2.31 -4.12
C GLY A 35 -2.62 -1.22 -3.08
N THR A 36 -3.76 -1.07 -2.41
CA THR A 36 -3.95 -0.08 -1.36
C THR A 36 -4.15 -0.77 -0.02
N TRP A 37 -3.35 -0.39 0.93
CA TRP A 37 -3.46 -0.90 2.30
C TRP A 37 -3.89 0.23 3.21
N THR A 38 -4.91 0.00 4.02
CA THR A 38 -5.38 0.98 5.00
C THR A 38 -5.13 0.42 6.39
N TYR A 39 -4.34 1.15 7.16
CA TYR A 39 -4.03 0.75 8.53
C TYR A 39 -5.16 1.15 9.46
N THR A 40 -5.14 0.60 10.66
CA THR A 40 -6.21 0.88 11.62
C THR A 40 -6.27 2.33 12.04
N ASP A 41 -5.15 3.04 12.00
CA ASP A 41 -5.12 4.46 12.34
C ASP A 41 -5.47 5.36 11.16
N LYS A 42 -5.87 4.76 10.03
CA LYS A 42 -6.24 5.44 8.79
C LYS A 42 -5.06 5.86 7.92
N THR A 43 -3.85 5.49 8.29
CA THR A 43 -2.72 5.65 7.37
C THR A 43 -2.97 4.76 6.17
N THR A 44 -2.63 5.23 4.98
CA THR A 44 -2.80 4.45 3.77
C THR A 44 -1.51 4.31 3.00
N TYR A 45 -1.34 3.20 2.32
CA TYR A 45 -0.26 3.01 1.36
C TYR A 45 -0.89 2.62 0.03
N VAL A 46 -0.52 3.33 -1.04
CA VAL A 46 -0.98 3.03 -2.39
C VAL A 46 0.25 2.83 -3.24
N GLY A 47 0.46 1.64 -3.75
CA GLY A 47 1.64 1.41 -4.58
C GLY A 47 1.91 -0.05 -4.85
N GLN A 48 3.16 -0.34 -5.13
CA GLN A 48 3.60 -1.65 -5.57
C GLN A 48 3.94 -2.54 -4.39
N TRP A 49 3.69 -3.83 -4.59
CA TRP A 49 3.91 -4.85 -3.56
C TRP A 49 4.65 -6.04 -4.18
N GLU A 50 5.44 -6.69 -3.37
CA GLU A 50 6.11 -7.91 -3.76
C GLU A 50 6.16 -8.84 -2.55
N ASN A 51 5.57 -10.02 -2.66
CA ASN A 51 5.54 -11.02 -1.59
C ASN A 51 5.07 -10.44 -0.25
N GLY A 52 4.04 -9.60 -0.32
CA GLY A 52 3.45 -9.02 0.87
C GLY A 52 4.20 -7.84 1.47
N SER A 53 5.26 -7.38 0.81
CA SER A 53 6.03 -6.21 1.28
C SER A 53 5.89 -5.07 0.30
N LYS A 54 5.93 -3.84 0.81
CA LYS A 54 5.96 -2.67 -0.06
C LYS A 54 7.29 -2.66 -0.80
N LYS A 55 7.23 -2.58 -2.10
CA LYS A 55 8.43 -2.67 -2.93
C LYS A 55 8.23 -1.88 -4.20
N GLY A 56 9.17 -1.02 -4.55
CA GLY A 56 9.03 -0.18 -5.72
C GLY A 56 8.38 1.13 -5.34
N LYS A 57 7.60 1.72 -6.22
CA LYS A 57 7.05 3.05 -5.99
C LYS A 57 5.72 3.01 -5.27
N GLY A 58 5.53 3.97 -4.39
CA GLY A 58 4.28 4.08 -3.66
C GLY A 58 4.13 5.40 -2.95
N ILE A 59 2.94 5.61 -2.40
CA ILE A 59 2.60 6.82 -1.65
C ILE A 59 2.00 6.40 -0.33
N GLU A 60 2.59 6.89 0.72
CA GLU A 60 2.10 6.64 2.07
C GLU A 60 1.57 7.94 2.66
N THR A 61 0.34 7.93 3.17
CA THR A 61 -0.32 9.12 3.69
C THR A 61 -0.78 8.88 5.12
N TRP A 62 -0.41 9.77 6.01
CA TRP A 62 -0.77 9.67 7.43
C TRP A 62 -1.87 10.69 7.78
N PRO A 63 -2.72 10.36 8.75
CA PRO A 63 -3.80 11.27 9.14
C PRO A 63 -3.31 12.62 9.63
N ASN A 64 -2.09 12.69 10.14
CA ASN A 64 -1.55 13.95 10.65
C ASN A 64 -0.99 14.88 9.58
N GLY A 65 -1.12 14.48 8.31
CA GLY A 65 -0.74 15.35 7.20
C GLY A 65 0.60 15.06 6.55
N TYR A 66 1.37 14.12 7.07
CA TYR A 66 2.61 13.72 6.41
C TYR A 66 2.28 12.84 5.20
N VAL A 67 3.05 12.99 4.13
CA VAL A 67 2.92 12.16 2.94
C VAL A 67 4.32 11.79 2.45
N TYR A 68 4.57 10.51 2.23
CA TYR A 68 5.82 10.08 1.59
C TYR A 68 5.48 9.54 0.22
N GLU A 69 6.17 10.04 -0.79
CA GLU A 69 5.99 9.56 -2.15
C GLU A 69 7.35 9.18 -2.71
N GLY A 70 7.58 7.90 -2.96
CA GLY A 70 8.88 7.48 -3.45
C GLY A 70 9.04 5.99 -3.47
N GLU A 71 10.27 5.55 -3.32
CA GLU A 71 10.62 4.14 -3.43
C GLU A 71 10.59 3.46 -2.08
N PHE A 72 10.23 2.19 -2.13
CA PHE A 72 10.14 1.34 -0.95
C PHE A 72 10.95 0.07 -1.20
N ASN A 73 11.49 -0.49 -0.14
CA ASN A 73 12.12 -1.80 -0.18
C ASN A 73 11.87 -2.46 1.17
N ASP A 74 11.36 -3.66 1.15
CA ASP A 74 11.07 -4.42 2.35
C ASP A 74 10.19 -3.59 3.31
N SER A 75 9.17 -2.96 2.76
CA SER A 75 8.19 -2.13 3.46
C SER A 75 8.78 -0.88 4.11
N LYS A 76 9.97 -0.49 3.73
CA LYS A 76 10.62 0.69 4.29
C LYS A 76 10.94 1.70 3.20
N TRP A 77 11.01 2.96 3.56
CA TRP A 77 11.43 4.01 2.64
C TRP A 77 12.87 3.74 2.24
N HIS A 78 13.11 3.75 0.96
CA HIS A 78 14.41 3.38 0.44
C HIS A 78 14.58 4.01 -0.94
N GLY A 79 15.79 4.38 -1.31
CA GLY A 79 16.00 5.01 -2.61
C GLY A 79 15.56 6.46 -2.61
N ILE A 80 15.02 6.93 -3.72
CA ILE A 80 14.65 8.34 -3.86
C ILE A 80 13.19 8.53 -3.43
N GLY A 81 12.94 9.54 -2.62
CA GLY A 81 11.59 9.85 -2.20
C GLY A 81 11.43 11.27 -1.69
N ILE A 82 10.18 11.71 -1.65
CA ILE A 82 9.82 13.04 -1.20
C ILE A 82 8.94 12.89 0.04
N LEU A 83 9.35 13.51 1.12
CA LEU A 83 8.51 13.57 2.31
C LEU A 83 7.90 14.96 2.39
N LYS A 84 6.57 15.00 2.41
CA LYS A 84 5.84 16.25 2.54
C LYS A 84 5.37 16.40 3.98
N PHE A 85 5.62 17.55 4.55
CA PHE A 85 5.25 17.86 5.92
C PHE A 85 3.87 18.48 5.98
N PRO A 86 3.19 18.45 7.13
CA PRO A 86 1.84 19.04 7.23
C PRO A 86 1.76 20.50 6.85
N ASP A 87 2.84 21.25 7.03
CA ASP A 87 2.85 22.68 6.69
C ASP A 87 3.10 22.93 5.20
N GLY A 88 3.24 21.87 4.42
CA GLY A 88 3.46 22.00 2.97
C GLY A 88 4.92 21.98 2.56
N SER A 89 5.85 22.05 3.50
CA SER A 89 7.26 21.97 3.14
C SER A 89 7.60 20.53 2.74
N THR A 90 8.70 20.35 2.03
CA THR A 90 9.07 19.02 1.52
C THR A 90 10.56 18.78 1.71
N TYR A 91 10.90 17.51 1.83
CA TYR A 91 12.28 17.07 1.75
C TYR A 91 12.38 16.06 0.63
N LYS A 92 13.24 16.28 -0.33
CA LYS A 92 13.45 15.35 -1.42
C LYS A 92 14.88 14.85 -1.38
N GLY A 93 15.07 13.57 -1.34
CA GLY A 93 16.41 13.02 -1.29
C GLY A 93 16.43 11.52 -1.20
N GLU A 94 17.56 11.03 -0.70
CA GLU A 94 17.80 9.60 -0.58
C GLU A 94 17.42 9.09 0.80
N TRP A 95 16.87 7.89 0.80
CA TRP A 95 16.38 7.25 2.01
C TRP A 95 16.95 5.84 2.11
N LYS A 96 17.18 5.37 3.32
CA LYS A 96 17.59 4.01 3.55
C LYS A 96 16.99 3.54 4.87
N ASN A 97 16.21 2.48 4.81
CA ASN A 97 15.58 1.89 5.98
C ASN A 97 14.85 2.94 6.83
N ASN A 98 13.99 3.73 6.17
CA ASN A 98 13.16 4.76 6.81
C ASN A 98 13.94 5.97 7.33
N LYS A 99 15.20 6.11 6.94
CA LYS A 99 16.01 7.23 7.42
C LYS A 99 16.60 7.98 6.25
N ILE A 100 16.83 9.27 6.46
CA ILE A 100 17.51 10.07 5.47
C ILE A 100 18.91 9.50 5.29
N HIS A 101 19.33 9.37 4.05
CA HIS A 101 20.62 8.80 3.71
C HIS A 101 21.18 9.59 2.54
N GLY A 102 22.47 9.96 2.61
CA GLY A 102 23.06 10.71 1.52
C GLY A 102 22.54 12.12 1.43
N ARG A 103 22.29 12.57 0.21
CA ARG A 103 21.95 13.96 -0.05
C ARG A 103 20.47 14.18 -0.27
N GLY A 104 20.03 15.36 0.10
CA GLY A 104 18.64 15.75 -0.14
C GLY A 104 18.49 17.25 0.01
N VAL A 105 17.29 17.72 -0.32
CA VAL A 105 16.99 19.15 -0.33
C VAL A 105 15.64 19.37 0.37
N PHE A 106 15.66 20.31 1.26
CA PHE A 106 14.43 20.74 1.89
C PHE A 106 13.70 21.75 1.03
#